data_0f7087c3fb595b2f46e6b46579203784
#
_entry.id   0f7087c3fb595b2f46e6b46579203784
#
_cell.length_a   1.000
_cell.length_b   1.000
_cell.length_c   1.000
_cell.angle_alpha   90.00
_cell.angle_beta   90.00
_cell.angle_gamma   90.00
#
_symmetry.space_group_name_H-M   'P 1'
#
loop_
_entity.id
_entity.type
_entity.pdbx_description
1 polymer ?
#
loop_
_entity_poly.entity_id
_entity_poly.type
_entity_poly.pdbx_seq_one_letter_code
_entity_poly.pdbx_strand_id
1 'polypeptide(L)'
;WKSTDAGANWQQTGMNPTNTPYRTSEIYINPDNTNMLWVATSNGIFKSVNGGDDWTNKQSGSFRDLKVKPNNSNIIYATTNDEFYKSTDAGETFTQITEGLPTTSGRLFIDITPANGNLVYMVASNSDSTYQGIYKSSDSGTTFTQMENTVNIFEGDQSWYDLAIAVSNTNENEIYVGCLNVWKSSDGGDSFSQLNEWYSRTNSYTHADIHFIRAFNGSIFVGSDGGIFESTDAGSTFTDLSPGLGISQFYRISVSKQDSNKMAGGLQDNGGFGRDQQWSNYHGGDGMEGVVDPNNDNIYYGFTQRGGDLCINTTSGQNGGTSYYENPTFEVG
;
A
#
# COMPACT_ATOMS: atom_id res chain seq x y z
N TRP A 1 13.80 11.51 -9.51
CA TRP A 1 15.20 11.11 -9.42
C TRP A 1 15.42 9.81 -10.16
N LYS A 2 16.59 9.63 -10.76
CA LYS A 2 16.99 8.45 -11.53
C LYS A 2 18.35 7.98 -11.07
N SER A 3 18.52 6.69 -10.90
CA SER A 3 19.81 6.03 -10.71
C SER A 3 20.11 5.14 -11.91
N THR A 4 21.37 5.07 -12.31
CA THR A 4 21.89 4.17 -13.36
C THR A 4 22.91 3.18 -12.81
N ASP A 5 23.10 3.15 -11.48
CA ASP A 5 24.08 2.34 -10.75
C ASP A 5 23.44 1.62 -9.53
N ALA A 6 22.24 1.10 -9.73
CA ALA A 6 21.48 0.34 -8.74
C ALA A 6 21.22 1.09 -7.41
N GLY A 7 21.02 2.40 -7.49
CA GLY A 7 20.69 3.25 -6.33
C GLY A 7 21.91 3.83 -5.60
N ALA A 8 23.13 3.57 -6.04
CA ALA A 8 24.33 4.11 -5.39
C ALA A 8 24.43 5.64 -5.56
N ASN A 9 24.01 6.16 -6.71
CA ASN A 9 23.93 7.60 -6.97
C ASN A 9 22.58 7.95 -7.63
N TRP A 10 22.08 9.16 -7.36
CA TRP A 10 20.80 9.64 -7.87
C TRP A 10 20.95 11.00 -8.53
N GLN A 11 20.35 11.17 -9.70
CA GLN A 11 20.29 12.41 -10.46
C GLN A 11 18.85 12.88 -10.57
N GLN A 12 18.65 14.18 -10.55
CA GLN A 12 17.34 14.77 -10.77
C GLN A 12 16.94 14.60 -12.24
N THR A 13 15.70 14.19 -12.49
CA THR A 13 15.11 14.13 -13.85
C THR A 13 14.53 15.49 -14.24
N GLY A 14 14.14 15.63 -15.51
CA GLY A 14 13.49 16.84 -16.01
C GLY A 14 12.08 17.08 -15.46
N MET A 15 11.47 16.11 -14.77
CA MET A 15 10.21 16.33 -14.07
C MET A 15 10.49 17.08 -12.77
N ASN A 16 10.49 18.40 -12.86
CA ASN A 16 10.67 19.29 -11.72
C ASN A 16 9.40 20.13 -11.52
N PRO A 17 8.59 19.86 -10.49
CA PRO A 17 7.46 20.70 -10.15
C PRO A 17 7.96 22.04 -9.61
N THR A 18 7.98 23.06 -10.44
CA THR A 18 8.53 24.37 -10.07
C THR A 18 7.67 25.14 -9.09
N ASN A 19 6.35 24.88 -9.01
CA ASN A 19 5.44 25.65 -8.15
C ASN A 19 4.35 24.86 -7.44
N THR A 20 4.12 23.58 -7.77
CA THR A 20 3.13 22.74 -7.11
C THR A 20 3.69 21.32 -7.04
N PRO A 21 3.89 20.76 -5.85
CA PRO A 21 4.34 19.38 -5.74
C PRO A 21 3.28 18.45 -6.33
N TYR A 22 3.67 17.66 -7.33
CA TYR A 22 2.83 16.58 -7.85
C TYR A 22 2.99 15.35 -6.95
N ARG A 23 1.87 14.73 -6.60
CA ARG A 23 1.93 13.37 -6.10
C ARG A 23 2.09 12.44 -7.30
N THR A 24 3.12 11.63 -7.32
CA THR A 24 3.32 10.55 -8.29
C THR A 24 2.64 9.31 -7.76
N SER A 25 1.75 8.73 -8.53
CA SER A 25 0.99 7.53 -8.16
C SER A 25 1.61 6.26 -8.75
N GLU A 26 2.06 6.31 -10.03
CA GLU A 26 2.64 5.16 -10.70
C GLU A 26 3.70 5.62 -11.70
N ILE A 27 4.76 4.82 -11.86
CA ILE A 27 5.80 5.01 -12.88
C ILE A 27 5.96 3.70 -13.64
N TYR A 28 5.93 3.76 -14.96
CA TYR A 28 6.22 2.63 -15.81
C TYR A 28 7.38 2.94 -16.75
N ILE A 29 8.35 2.02 -16.79
CA ILE A 29 9.49 2.04 -17.72
C ILE A 29 9.24 0.96 -18.76
N ASN A 30 9.24 1.30 -20.05
CA ASN A 30 9.10 0.35 -21.12
C ASN A 30 10.30 -0.62 -21.13
N PRO A 31 10.09 -1.94 -20.95
CA PRO A 31 11.18 -2.90 -20.90
C PRO A 31 11.91 -3.05 -22.26
N ASP A 32 11.21 -2.82 -23.38
CA ASP A 32 11.78 -2.91 -24.71
C ASP A 32 12.54 -1.64 -25.13
N ASN A 33 12.24 -0.52 -24.48
CA ASN A 33 12.90 0.77 -24.71
C ASN A 33 12.91 1.60 -23.44
N THR A 34 13.94 1.47 -22.63
CA THR A 34 14.06 2.12 -21.32
C THR A 34 14.17 3.66 -21.38
N ASN A 35 14.29 4.24 -22.56
CA ASN A 35 14.14 5.69 -22.75
C ASN A 35 12.68 6.14 -22.75
N MET A 36 11.72 5.22 -22.91
CA MET A 36 10.30 5.52 -22.91
C MET A 36 9.69 5.22 -21.54
N LEU A 37 9.13 6.24 -20.90
CA LEU A 37 8.52 6.17 -19.57
C LEU A 37 7.18 6.88 -19.58
N TRP A 38 6.29 6.39 -18.71
CA TRP A 38 5.02 7.05 -18.39
C TRP A 38 4.89 7.21 -16.88
N VAL A 39 4.33 8.33 -16.45
CA VAL A 39 4.12 8.64 -15.05
C VAL A 39 2.71 9.16 -14.86
N ALA A 40 1.95 8.52 -13.97
CA ALA A 40 0.67 9.00 -13.48
C ALA A 40 0.89 9.91 -12.27
N THR A 41 0.31 11.10 -12.31
CA THR A 41 0.46 12.10 -11.24
C THR A 41 -0.88 12.75 -10.90
N SER A 42 -0.92 13.51 -9.80
CA SER A 42 -2.07 14.35 -9.44
C SER A 42 -2.34 15.51 -10.41
N ASN A 43 -1.53 15.68 -11.46
CA ASN A 43 -1.68 16.76 -12.45
C ASN A 43 -1.69 16.26 -13.91
N GLY A 44 -1.70 14.97 -14.12
CA GLY A 44 -1.76 14.38 -15.46
C GLY A 44 -0.94 13.12 -15.62
N ILE A 45 -1.02 12.57 -16.84
CA ILE A 45 -0.13 11.54 -17.34
C ILE A 45 0.97 12.21 -18.15
N PHE A 46 2.21 11.97 -17.75
CA PHE A 46 3.38 12.48 -18.46
C PHE A 46 4.12 11.35 -19.14
N LYS A 47 4.65 11.62 -20.32
CA LYS A 47 5.49 10.73 -21.12
C LYS A 47 6.87 11.31 -21.32
N SER A 48 7.90 10.50 -21.16
CA SER A 48 9.27 10.78 -21.59
C SER A 48 9.68 9.80 -22.68
N VAL A 49 10.53 10.24 -23.60
CA VAL A 49 11.13 9.43 -24.67
C VAL A 49 12.66 9.47 -24.64
N ASN A 50 13.24 10.09 -23.61
CA ASN A 50 14.69 10.27 -23.44
C ASN A 50 15.16 9.92 -22.01
N GLY A 51 14.54 8.91 -21.41
CA GLY A 51 14.98 8.38 -20.11
C GLY A 51 14.67 9.27 -18.92
N GLY A 52 13.68 10.16 -19.05
CA GLY A 52 13.23 11.06 -17.99
C GLY A 52 13.88 12.44 -17.98
N ASP A 53 14.68 12.75 -19.01
CA ASP A 53 15.31 14.07 -19.12
C ASP A 53 14.28 15.16 -19.48
N ASP A 54 13.34 14.85 -20.37
CA ASP A 54 12.20 15.71 -20.71
C ASP A 54 10.89 14.96 -20.58
N TRP A 55 9.83 15.70 -20.24
CA TRP A 55 8.49 15.16 -20.02
C TRP A 55 7.44 16.01 -20.74
N THR A 56 6.48 15.32 -21.36
CA THR A 56 5.33 15.96 -22.00
C THR A 56 4.04 15.49 -21.35
N ASN A 57 3.17 16.40 -20.94
CA ASN A 57 1.81 16.07 -20.46
C ASN A 57 0.98 15.55 -21.64
N LYS A 58 0.44 14.35 -21.52
CA LYS A 58 -0.39 13.68 -22.53
C LYS A 58 -1.88 13.67 -22.19
N GLN A 59 -2.19 13.72 -20.91
CA GLN A 59 -3.56 13.76 -20.40
C GLN A 59 -3.59 14.54 -19.10
N SER A 60 -4.34 15.61 -19.03
CA SER A 60 -4.56 16.37 -17.80
C SER A 60 -5.56 15.67 -16.88
N GLY A 61 -5.40 15.78 -15.57
CA GLY A 61 -6.26 15.18 -14.55
C GLY A 61 -5.47 14.66 -13.36
N SER A 62 -6.17 14.20 -12.33
CA SER A 62 -5.55 13.59 -11.15
C SER A 62 -5.60 12.07 -11.25
N PHE A 63 -4.53 11.48 -11.76
CA PHE A 63 -4.45 10.04 -11.99
C PHE A 63 -3.95 9.30 -10.75
N ARG A 64 -4.55 8.12 -10.50
CA ARG A 64 -4.29 7.25 -9.34
C ARG A 64 -3.49 6.02 -9.69
N ASP A 65 -3.68 5.50 -10.90
CA ASP A 65 -3.04 4.28 -11.35
C ASP A 65 -2.76 4.31 -12.85
N LEU A 66 -1.76 3.55 -13.30
CA LEU A 66 -1.38 3.40 -14.69
C LEU A 66 -0.79 2.01 -14.91
N LYS A 67 -1.29 1.29 -15.91
CA LYS A 67 -0.77 -0.03 -16.32
C LYS A 67 -0.55 -0.06 -17.82
N VAL A 68 0.49 -0.77 -18.24
CA VAL A 68 0.81 -0.97 -19.65
C VAL A 68 0.55 -2.42 -20.01
N LYS A 69 -0.22 -2.65 -21.08
CA LYS A 69 -0.60 -4.00 -21.52
C LYS A 69 0.64 -4.90 -21.70
N PRO A 70 0.67 -6.10 -21.11
CA PRO A 70 1.77 -7.06 -21.31
C PRO A 70 2.01 -7.32 -22.79
N ASN A 71 3.27 -7.31 -23.22
CA ASN A 71 3.73 -7.55 -24.58
C ASN A 71 3.18 -6.58 -25.65
N ASN A 72 2.59 -5.46 -25.23
CA ASN A 72 2.12 -4.42 -26.16
C ASN A 72 2.10 -3.04 -25.51
N SER A 73 3.22 -2.36 -25.50
CA SER A 73 3.37 -1.02 -24.91
C SER A 73 2.63 0.11 -25.64
N ASN A 74 1.95 -0.19 -26.76
CA ASN A 74 1.04 0.78 -27.37
C ASN A 74 -0.26 0.93 -26.60
N ILE A 75 -0.67 -0.06 -25.81
CA ILE A 75 -1.90 -0.03 -25.02
C ILE A 75 -1.58 0.28 -23.58
N ILE A 76 -2.15 1.40 -23.09
CA ILE A 76 -1.96 1.88 -21.72
C ILE A 76 -3.32 2.15 -21.13
N TYR A 77 -3.48 1.81 -19.86
CA TYR A 77 -4.65 2.04 -19.04
C TYR A 77 -4.31 2.99 -17.91
N ALA A 78 -5.23 3.86 -17.56
CA ALA A 78 -5.05 4.74 -16.41
C ALA A 78 -6.39 5.06 -15.75
N THR A 79 -6.37 5.30 -14.44
CA THR A 79 -7.56 5.69 -13.69
C THR A 79 -7.36 7.00 -12.93
N THR A 80 -8.43 7.76 -12.82
CA THR A 80 -8.62 8.79 -11.80
C THR A 80 -9.37 8.18 -10.60
N ASN A 81 -10.04 8.99 -9.78
CA ASN A 81 -10.91 8.45 -8.74
C ASN A 81 -12.16 7.75 -9.32
N ASP A 82 -12.68 8.23 -10.44
CA ASP A 82 -13.98 7.86 -10.98
C ASP A 82 -14.00 7.63 -12.50
N GLU A 83 -12.87 7.79 -13.19
CA GLU A 83 -12.77 7.64 -14.63
C GLU A 83 -11.69 6.64 -15.02
N PHE A 84 -11.95 5.87 -16.08
CA PHE A 84 -11.00 4.97 -16.70
C PHE A 84 -10.65 5.46 -18.10
N TYR A 85 -9.36 5.49 -18.39
CA TYR A 85 -8.80 5.93 -19.65
C TYR A 85 -7.97 4.84 -20.32
N LYS A 86 -8.03 4.81 -21.66
CA LYS A 86 -7.24 3.91 -22.50
C LYS A 86 -6.50 4.68 -23.58
N SER A 87 -5.24 4.35 -23.79
CA SER A 87 -4.44 4.72 -24.96
C SER A 87 -4.22 3.49 -25.83
N THR A 88 -4.14 3.70 -27.16
CA THR A 88 -3.78 2.67 -28.15
C THR A 88 -2.59 3.10 -29.01
N ASP A 89 -1.96 4.22 -28.70
CA ASP A 89 -0.87 4.87 -29.45
C ASP A 89 0.36 5.15 -28.56
N ALA A 90 0.66 4.25 -27.64
CA ALA A 90 1.77 4.38 -26.70
C ALA A 90 1.69 5.64 -25.80
N GLY A 91 0.48 6.03 -25.43
CA GLY A 91 0.25 7.16 -24.53
C GLY A 91 0.40 8.53 -25.21
N GLU A 92 0.26 8.62 -26.52
CA GLU A 92 0.18 9.92 -27.19
C GLU A 92 -1.18 10.56 -26.96
N THR A 93 -2.26 9.76 -26.99
CA THR A 93 -3.63 10.17 -26.69
C THR A 93 -4.31 9.19 -25.75
N PHE A 94 -5.26 9.69 -24.98
CA PHE A 94 -6.09 8.88 -24.08
C PHE A 94 -7.58 9.13 -24.36
N THR A 95 -8.36 8.05 -24.39
CA THR A 95 -9.82 8.08 -24.55
C THR A 95 -10.47 7.55 -23.28
N GLN A 96 -11.44 8.26 -22.76
CA GLN A 96 -12.24 7.79 -21.63
C GLN A 96 -13.14 6.63 -22.06
N ILE A 97 -13.19 5.57 -21.29
CA ILE A 97 -14.07 4.41 -21.45
C ILE A 97 -15.12 4.45 -20.34
N THR A 98 -16.39 4.31 -20.73
CA THR A 98 -17.52 4.37 -19.79
C THR A 98 -18.40 3.11 -19.84
N GLU A 99 -18.25 2.30 -20.86
CA GLU A 99 -19.13 1.14 -21.10
C GLU A 99 -18.92 0.07 -20.03
N GLY A 100 -20.00 -0.22 -19.28
CA GLY A 100 -19.99 -1.21 -18.20
C GLY A 100 -19.30 -0.77 -16.92
N LEU A 101 -18.89 0.51 -16.81
CA LEU A 101 -18.26 1.08 -15.63
C LEU A 101 -19.25 1.88 -14.76
N PRO A 102 -18.98 2.05 -13.46
CA PRO A 102 -19.82 2.88 -12.61
C PRO A 102 -19.76 4.35 -13.07
N THR A 103 -20.86 5.06 -12.92
CA THR A 103 -20.95 6.48 -13.27
C THR A 103 -20.29 7.40 -12.25
N THR A 104 -20.08 6.93 -11.04
CA THR A 104 -19.42 7.65 -9.95
C THR A 104 -18.66 6.66 -9.06
N SER A 105 -17.48 7.04 -8.61
CA SER A 105 -16.66 6.25 -7.69
C SER A 105 -15.86 7.17 -6.79
N GLY A 106 -15.38 6.66 -5.67
CA GLY A 106 -14.46 7.35 -4.76
C GLY A 106 -13.00 7.08 -5.12
N ARG A 107 -12.70 5.85 -5.59
CA ARG A 107 -11.36 5.44 -5.99
C ARG A 107 -11.42 4.23 -6.92
N LEU A 108 -10.59 4.25 -7.97
CA LEU A 108 -10.43 3.15 -8.91
C LEU A 108 -8.97 2.71 -8.94
N PHE A 109 -8.74 1.38 -8.84
CA PHE A 109 -7.44 0.75 -9.06
C PHE A 109 -7.58 -0.38 -10.06
N ILE A 110 -6.56 -0.58 -10.89
CA ILE A 110 -6.55 -1.56 -11.97
C ILE A 110 -5.32 -2.46 -11.85
N ASP A 111 -5.48 -3.71 -12.32
CA ASP A 111 -4.34 -4.55 -12.63
C ASP A 111 -4.61 -5.42 -13.86
N ILE A 112 -3.54 -5.92 -14.43
CA ILE A 112 -3.47 -6.68 -15.67
C ILE A 112 -2.52 -7.85 -15.49
N THR A 113 -2.69 -8.90 -16.28
CA THR A 113 -1.86 -10.10 -16.15
C THR A 113 -1.23 -10.53 -17.47
N PRO A 114 0.04 -10.95 -17.45
CA PRO A 114 0.66 -11.59 -18.61
C PRO A 114 0.07 -12.97 -18.94
N ALA A 115 -0.65 -13.62 -17.99
CA ALA A 115 -1.35 -14.88 -18.24
C ALA A 115 -2.44 -14.73 -19.32
N ASN A 116 -3.10 -13.55 -19.37
CA ASN A 116 -4.01 -13.18 -20.45
C ASN A 116 -4.03 -11.64 -20.63
N GLY A 117 -3.25 -11.15 -21.56
CA GLY A 117 -3.13 -9.70 -21.79
C GLY A 117 -4.41 -9.00 -22.28
N ASN A 118 -5.51 -9.71 -22.57
CA ASN A 118 -6.79 -9.07 -22.89
C ASN A 118 -7.63 -8.74 -21.65
N LEU A 119 -7.28 -9.30 -20.49
CA LEU A 119 -7.98 -9.03 -19.24
C LEU A 119 -7.46 -7.75 -18.60
N VAL A 120 -8.41 -6.97 -18.12
CA VAL A 120 -8.18 -5.83 -17.22
C VAL A 120 -9.15 -5.99 -16.05
N TYR A 121 -8.63 -6.02 -14.85
CA TYR A 121 -9.44 -6.02 -13.64
C TYR A 121 -9.37 -4.66 -12.96
N MET A 122 -10.49 -4.26 -12.38
CA MET A 122 -10.59 -3.00 -11.65
C MET A 122 -11.37 -3.22 -10.36
N VAL A 123 -10.84 -2.71 -9.27
CA VAL A 123 -11.56 -2.57 -8.00
C VAL A 123 -12.03 -1.13 -7.85
N ALA A 124 -13.27 -0.95 -7.41
CA ALA A 124 -13.89 0.35 -7.22
C ALA A 124 -14.42 0.52 -5.80
N SER A 125 -14.28 1.74 -5.27
CA SER A 125 -14.95 2.17 -4.05
C SER A 125 -16.04 3.20 -4.35
N ASN A 126 -17.07 3.23 -3.49
CA ASN A 126 -18.05 4.31 -3.45
C ASN A 126 -17.39 5.64 -2.98
N SER A 127 -18.10 6.75 -3.13
CA SER A 127 -17.63 8.06 -2.68
C SER A 127 -17.47 8.19 -1.16
N ASP A 128 -18.12 7.31 -0.39
CA ASP A 128 -17.96 7.16 1.06
C ASP A 128 -16.88 6.16 1.46
N SER A 129 -16.06 5.73 0.47
CA SER A 129 -14.94 4.80 0.64
C SER A 129 -15.31 3.35 0.97
N THR A 130 -16.56 2.97 0.88
CA THR A 130 -17.02 1.59 1.00
C THR A 130 -16.82 0.81 -0.30
N TYR A 131 -16.86 -0.52 -0.23
CA TYR A 131 -16.73 -1.39 -1.40
C TYR A 131 -17.86 -1.15 -2.41
N GLN A 132 -17.51 -0.90 -3.67
CA GLN A 132 -18.46 -0.70 -4.77
C GLN A 132 -18.54 -1.92 -5.69
N GLY A 133 -17.42 -2.55 -6.01
CA GLY A 133 -17.41 -3.73 -6.88
C GLY A 133 -16.05 -4.03 -7.50
N ILE A 134 -15.99 -5.22 -8.11
CA ILE A 134 -14.94 -5.63 -9.03
C ILE A 134 -15.52 -5.57 -10.44
N TYR A 135 -14.74 -5.04 -11.37
CA TYR A 135 -15.09 -4.93 -12.79
C TYR A 135 -14.04 -5.63 -13.63
N LYS A 136 -14.47 -6.37 -14.65
CA LYS A 136 -13.60 -7.15 -15.54
C LYS A 136 -13.84 -6.76 -16.97
N SER A 137 -12.78 -6.49 -17.71
CA SER A 137 -12.79 -6.42 -19.17
C SER A 137 -12.10 -7.64 -19.74
N SER A 138 -12.65 -8.23 -20.80
CA SER A 138 -12.04 -9.30 -21.59
C SER A 138 -11.60 -8.89 -23.00
N ASP A 139 -11.75 -7.61 -23.32
CA ASP A 139 -11.51 -7.01 -24.63
C ASP A 139 -10.45 -5.89 -24.60
N SER A 140 -9.46 -6.05 -23.69
CA SER A 140 -8.38 -5.08 -23.52
C SER A 140 -8.88 -3.69 -23.09
N GLY A 141 -9.82 -3.65 -22.12
CA GLY A 141 -10.30 -2.40 -21.53
C GLY A 141 -11.19 -1.57 -22.46
N THR A 142 -11.95 -2.21 -23.35
CA THR A 142 -12.92 -1.51 -24.22
C THR A 142 -14.29 -1.49 -23.58
N THR A 143 -14.71 -2.62 -22.99
CA THR A 143 -15.95 -2.75 -22.21
C THR A 143 -15.68 -3.48 -20.91
N PHE A 144 -16.51 -3.23 -19.90
CA PHE A 144 -16.40 -3.86 -18.59
C PHE A 144 -17.71 -4.54 -18.18
N THR A 145 -17.59 -5.54 -17.32
CA THR A 145 -18.73 -6.18 -16.66
C THR A 145 -18.43 -6.22 -15.16
N GLN A 146 -19.40 -5.82 -14.35
CA GLN A 146 -19.32 -5.97 -12.91
C GLN A 146 -19.43 -7.44 -12.54
N MET A 147 -18.53 -7.91 -11.67
CA MET A 147 -18.51 -9.28 -11.17
C MET A 147 -19.54 -9.48 -10.05
N GLU A 148 -19.90 -10.72 -9.76
CA GLU A 148 -21.03 -11.05 -8.87
C GLU A 148 -20.72 -10.91 -7.37
N ASN A 149 -19.47 -10.64 -6.99
CA ASN A 149 -19.11 -10.51 -5.57
C ASN A 149 -19.88 -9.40 -4.86
N THR A 150 -20.60 -9.76 -3.81
CA THR A 150 -21.33 -8.83 -2.93
C THR A 150 -20.75 -8.73 -1.52
N VAL A 151 -19.71 -9.49 -1.22
CA VAL A 151 -19.03 -9.43 0.08
C VAL A 151 -18.24 -8.12 0.16
N ASN A 152 -18.39 -7.40 1.27
CA ASN A 152 -17.56 -6.20 1.52
C ASN A 152 -16.12 -6.61 1.86
N ILE A 153 -15.28 -6.70 0.83
CA ILE A 153 -13.86 -7.08 0.95
C ILE A 153 -12.96 -5.94 1.45
N PHE A 154 -13.51 -4.75 1.69
CA PHE A 154 -12.77 -3.65 2.31
C PHE A 154 -12.85 -3.68 3.84
N GLU A 155 -13.89 -4.34 4.39
CA GLU A 155 -14.17 -4.47 5.83
C GLU A 155 -14.41 -3.15 6.56
N GLY A 156 -14.46 -2.03 5.83
CA GLY A 156 -14.65 -0.68 6.36
C GLY A 156 -14.84 0.36 5.27
N ASP A 157 -14.53 1.59 5.60
CA ASP A 157 -14.68 2.79 4.78
C ASP A 157 -13.35 3.55 4.60
N GLN A 158 -12.21 2.84 4.64
CA GLN A 158 -10.88 3.45 4.58
C GLN A 158 -10.20 3.34 3.21
N SER A 159 -10.91 2.91 2.15
CA SER A 159 -10.32 2.80 0.80
C SER A 159 -9.81 4.12 0.21
N TRP A 160 -10.15 5.26 0.84
CA TRP A 160 -9.53 6.56 0.52
C TRP A 160 -8.04 6.59 0.88
N TYR A 161 -7.64 5.79 1.87
CA TYR A 161 -6.29 5.70 2.40
C TYR A 161 -5.53 4.53 1.78
N ASP A 162 -6.05 3.32 1.93
CA ASP A 162 -5.46 2.05 1.51
C ASP A 162 -6.36 1.32 0.51
N LEU A 163 -5.85 0.95 -0.60
CA LEU A 163 -6.51 0.10 -1.59
C LEU A 163 -5.47 -0.41 -2.58
N ALA A 164 -5.50 -1.71 -2.84
CA ALA A 164 -4.65 -2.38 -3.80
C ALA A 164 -5.39 -3.51 -4.52
N ILE A 165 -5.00 -3.79 -5.75
CA ILE A 165 -5.43 -4.95 -6.52
C ILE A 165 -4.22 -5.56 -7.23
N ALA A 166 -4.14 -6.88 -7.29
CA ALA A 166 -3.18 -7.60 -8.11
C ALA A 166 -3.82 -8.83 -8.75
N VAL A 167 -3.44 -9.12 -9.99
CA VAL A 167 -3.80 -10.37 -10.69
C VAL A 167 -2.58 -11.25 -10.77
N SER A 168 -2.75 -12.55 -10.51
CA SER A 168 -1.67 -13.52 -10.63
C SER A 168 -1.04 -13.47 -12.03
N ASN A 169 0.28 -13.49 -12.10
CA ASN A 169 1.00 -13.46 -13.37
C ASN A 169 0.98 -14.82 -14.11
N THR A 170 0.44 -15.87 -13.49
CA THR A 170 0.37 -17.24 -14.02
C THR A 170 -1.05 -17.79 -14.13
N ASN A 171 -2.02 -17.18 -13.43
CA ASN A 171 -3.41 -17.60 -13.42
C ASN A 171 -4.34 -16.37 -13.55
N GLU A 172 -4.97 -16.22 -14.70
CA GLU A 172 -5.81 -15.09 -15.04
C GLU A 172 -7.06 -14.92 -14.16
N ASN A 173 -7.49 -15.96 -13.44
CA ASN A 173 -8.66 -15.94 -12.57
C ASN A 173 -8.30 -15.73 -11.08
N GLU A 174 -7.03 -15.64 -10.76
CA GLU A 174 -6.57 -15.45 -9.40
C GLU A 174 -6.26 -13.97 -9.15
N ILE A 175 -7.08 -13.35 -8.27
CA ILE A 175 -7.06 -11.92 -7.98
C ILE A 175 -6.88 -11.73 -6.48
N TYR A 176 -6.09 -10.74 -6.11
CA TYR A 176 -5.87 -10.31 -4.75
C TYR A 176 -6.32 -8.86 -4.61
N VAL A 177 -7.09 -8.56 -3.56
CA VAL A 177 -7.50 -7.20 -3.20
C VAL A 177 -7.09 -6.95 -1.76
N GLY A 178 -6.53 -5.78 -1.50
CA GLY A 178 -6.13 -5.32 -0.18
C GLY A 178 -6.79 -3.98 0.16
N CYS A 179 -7.24 -3.88 1.38
CA CYS A 179 -7.61 -2.68 2.10
C CYS A 179 -7.16 -2.91 3.54
N LEU A 180 -8.07 -3.20 4.48
CA LEU A 180 -7.67 -3.58 5.84
C LEU A 180 -6.91 -4.91 5.87
N ASN A 181 -7.42 -5.91 5.18
CA ASN A 181 -6.83 -7.24 5.04
C ASN A 181 -6.65 -7.61 3.55
N VAL A 182 -6.01 -8.74 3.29
CA VAL A 182 -5.86 -9.31 1.96
C VAL A 182 -6.97 -10.32 1.68
N TRP A 183 -7.65 -10.12 0.58
CA TRP A 183 -8.70 -11.01 0.07
C TRP A 183 -8.29 -11.62 -1.27
N LYS A 184 -8.70 -12.85 -1.53
CA LYS A 184 -8.39 -13.61 -2.74
C LYS A 184 -9.64 -14.12 -3.43
N SER A 185 -9.69 -13.94 -4.75
CA SER A 185 -10.58 -14.66 -5.65
C SER A 185 -9.80 -15.70 -6.44
N SER A 186 -10.42 -16.83 -6.75
CA SER A 186 -9.89 -17.88 -7.64
C SER A 186 -10.79 -18.14 -8.86
N ASP A 187 -11.86 -17.36 -9.02
CA ASP A 187 -12.89 -17.50 -10.06
C ASP A 187 -13.04 -16.23 -10.93
N GLY A 188 -12.04 -15.36 -10.92
CA GLY A 188 -12.03 -14.16 -11.75
C GLY A 188 -12.85 -13.00 -11.18
N GLY A 189 -13.07 -12.98 -9.86
CA GLY A 189 -13.72 -11.89 -9.14
C GLY A 189 -15.17 -12.14 -8.76
N ASP A 190 -15.73 -13.33 -9.04
CA ASP A 190 -17.12 -13.66 -8.70
C ASP A 190 -17.29 -13.96 -7.22
N SER A 191 -16.27 -14.47 -6.55
CA SER A 191 -16.25 -14.66 -5.11
C SER A 191 -14.88 -14.36 -4.52
N PHE A 192 -14.85 -13.97 -3.23
CA PHE A 192 -13.63 -13.70 -2.49
C PHE A 192 -13.63 -14.42 -1.14
N SER A 193 -12.44 -14.84 -0.72
CA SER A 193 -12.15 -15.34 0.62
C SER A 193 -11.05 -14.51 1.26
N GLN A 194 -11.20 -14.21 2.54
CA GLN A 194 -10.17 -13.52 3.34
C GLN A 194 -8.99 -14.45 3.57
N LEU A 195 -7.76 -13.94 3.38
CA LEU A 195 -6.53 -14.70 3.56
C LEU A 195 -5.94 -14.55 4.95
N ASN A 196 -6.08 -13.38 5.55
CA ASN A 196 -5.47 -13.04 6.84
C ASN A 196 -6.41 -12.23 7.71
N GLU A 197 -6.06 -12.14 8.99
CA GLU A 197 -6.66 -11.22 9.96
C GLU A 197 -5.54 -10.43 10.60
N TRP A 198 -5.52 -9.13 10.40
CA TRP A 198 -4.44 -8.23 10.82
C TRP A 198 -4.12 -8.29 12.33
N TYR A 199 -5.11 -8.63 13.17
CA TYR A 199 -4.95 -8.77 14.62
C TYR A 199 -4.51 -10.19 15.06
N SER A 200 -4.48 -11.16 14.13
CA SER A 200 -4.17 -12.57 14.41
C SER A 200 -2.83 -12.96 13.78
N ARG A 201 -1.80 -13.09 14.60
CA ARG A 201 -0.46 -13.44 14.12
C ARG A 201 -0.34 -14.94 13.81
N THR A 202 -1.05 -15.38 12.80
CA THR A 202 -0.96 -16.72 12.21
C THR A 202 0.13 -16.76 11.13
N ASN A 203 0.35 -17.92 10.49
CA ASN A 203 1.28 -18.03 9.37
C ASN A 203 0.84 -17.24 8.14
N SER A 204 -0.44 -16.87 8.03
CA SER A 204 -0.99 -16.02 6.97
C SER A 204 -1.01 -14.52 7.34
N TYR A 205 -0.38 -14.14 8.44
CA TYR A 205 -0.38 -12.76 8.91
C TYR A 205 0.25 -11.79 7.91
N THR A 206 -0.42 -10.69 7.65
CA THR A 206 0.17 -9.42 7.21
C THR A 206 -0.30 -8.32 8.16
N HIS A 207 0.39 -7.20 8.22
CA HIS A 207 -0.12 -6.02 8.91
C HIS A 207 -1.35 -5.46 8.19
N ALA A 208 -2.17 -4.70 8.88
CA ALA A 208 -3.31 -3.96 8.31
C ALA A 208 -2.87 -2.90 7.30
N ASP A 209 -3.87 -2.30 6.66
CA ASP A 209 -3.74 -1.11 5.80
C ASP A 209 -2.85 -1.39 4.58
N ILE A 210 -3.43 -2.13 3.63
CA ILE A 210 -2.72 -2.65 2.47
C ILE A 210 -2.71 -1.61 1.34
N HIS A 211 -1.55 -1.05 1.06
CA HIS A 211 -1.35 -0.05 0.00
C HIS A 211 -0.89 -0.62 -1.33
N PHE A 212 -0.32 -1.81 -1.30
CA PHE A 212 0.33 -2.40 -2.46
C PHE A 212 0.22 -3.91 -2.44
N ILE A 213 -0.18 -4.49 -3.55
CA ILE A 213 -0.08 -5.92 -3.82
C ILE A 213 0.53 -6.09 -5.21
N ARG A 214 1.43 -7.04 -5.36
CA ARG A 214 2.02 -7.38 -6.67
C ARG A 214 2.28 -8.86 -6.81
N ALA A 215 1.80 -9.44 -7.91
CA ALA A 215 2.19 -10.77 -8.33
C ALA A 215 3.49 -10.68 -9.16
N PHE A 216 4.52 -11.43 -8.76
CA PHE A 216 5.79 -11.47 -9.46
C PHE A 216 6.45 -12.83 -9.31
N ASN A 217 6.83 -13.48 -10.44
CA ASN A 217 7.51 -14.78 -10.47
C ASN A 217 6.83 -15.89 -9.64
N GLY A 218 5.51 -15.88 -9.55
CA GLY A 218 4.75 -16.85 -8.74
C GLY A 218 4.62 -16.49 -7.27
N SER A 219 5.27 -15.43 -6.79
CA SER A 219 5.09 -14.86 -5.46
C SER A 219 4.06 -13.73 -5.47
N ILE A 220 3.47 -13.49 -4.31
CA ILE A 220 2.64 -12.32 -4.01
C ILE A 220 3.36 -11.47 -2.97
N PHE A 221 3.64 -10.22 -3.31
CA PHE A 221 4.20 -9.23 -2.40
C PHE A 221 3.10 -8.30 -1.92
N VAL A 222 3.06 -8.05 -0.62
CA VAL A 222 2.08 -7.18 0.05
C VAL A 222 2.83 -6.10 0.82
N GLY A 223 2.55 -4.84 0.51
CA GLY A 223 3.06 -3.68 1.24
C GLY A 223 1.94 -3.05 2.08
N SER A 224 2.21 -2.83 3.34
CA SER A 224 1.27 -2.30 4.33
C SER A 224 1.96 -1.28 5.24
N ASP A 225 1.21 -0.65 6.15
CA ASP A 225 1.78 0.27 7.17
C ASP A 225 2.76 -0.42 8.14
N GLY A 226 2.69 -1.75 8.25
CA GLY A 226 3.62 -2.54 9.06
C GLY A 226 4.85 -3.04 8.32
N GLY A 227 4.92 -2.89 7.00
CA GLY A 227 6.06 -3.33 6.22
C GLY A 227 5.71 -4.11 4.95
N ILE A 228 6.62 -4.97 4.51
CA ILE A 228 6.48 -5.78 3.30
C ILE A 228 6.48 -7.27 3.63
N PHE A 229 5.54 -7.99 3.00
CA PHE A 229 5.33 -9.42 3.20
C PHE A 229 5.36 -10.14 1.85
N GLU A 230 5.86 -11.38 1.82
CA GLU A 230 5.88 -12.24 0.65
C GLU A 230 5.15 -13.55 0.92
N SER A 231 4.31 -13.96 -0.03
CA SER A 231 3.75 -15.31 -0.11
C SER A 231 4.24 -16.00 -1.38
N THR A 232 4.71 -17.24 -1.23
CA THR A 232 5.12 -18.13 -2.34
C THR A 232 4.12 -19.27 -2.57
N ASP A 233 3.02 -19.27 -1.82
CA ASP A 233 1.99 -20.34 -1.81
C ASP A 233 0.57 -19.76 -2.03
N ALA A 234 0.50 -18.72 -2.86
CA ALA A 234 -0.74 -18.07 -3.27
C ALA A 234 -1.55 -17.50 -2.08
N GLY A 235 -0.87 -16.97 -1.08
CA GLY A 235 -1.47 -16.30 0.08
C GLY A 235 -1.81 -17.22 1.25
N SER A 236 -1.43 -18.50 1.20
CA SER A 236 -1.66 -19.42 2.33
C SER A 236 -0.79 -19.09 3.53
N THR A 237 0.45 -18.65 3.28
CA THR A 237 1.37 -18.15 4.30
C THR A 237 2.09 -16.91 3.79
N PHE A 238 2.50 -16.03 4.74
CA PHE A 238 3.30 -14.84 4.44
C PHE A 238 4.57 -14.80 5.30
N THR A 239 5.66 -14.41 4.66
CA THR A 239 6.95 -14.15 5.30
C THR A 239 7.14 -12.65 5.42
N ASP A 240 7.43 -12.16 6.62
CA ASP A 240 7.76 -10.76 6.87
C ASP A 240 9.18 -10.46 6.36
N LEU A 241 9.30 -9.57 5.39
CA LEU A 241 10.55 -9.10 4.80
C LEU A 241 11.01 -7.75 5.36
N SER A 242 10.27 -7.18 6.31
CA SER A 242 10.56 -5.86 6.91
C SER A 242 11.80 -5.82 7.81
N PRO A 243 12.23 -6.92 8.48
CA PRO A 243 13.40 -6.89 9.36
C PRO A 243 14.66 -6.39 8.64
N GLY A 244 15.28 -5.34 9.20
CA GLY A 244 16.47 -4.71 8.62
C GLY A 244 16.18 -3.53 7.69
N LEU A 245 14.92 -3.25 7.36
CA LEU A 245 14.54 -2.03 6.67
C LEU A 245 14.46 -0.86 7.67
N GLY A 246 15.07 0.27 7.35
CA GLY A 246 15.02 1.49 8.17
C GLY A 246 13.75 2.31 7.93
N ILE A 247 12.57 1.70 8.06
CA ILE A 247 11.27 2.29 7.70
C ILE A 247 10.41 2.72 8.90
N SER A 248 10.87 2.46 10.14
CA SER A 248 10.13 2.85 11.34
C SER A 248 10.14 4.35 11.57
N GLN A 249 8.99 4.90 11.93
CA GLN A 249 8.82 6.32 12.24
C GLN A 249 8.32 6.49 13.67
N PHE A 250 9.17 7.07 14.53
CA PHE A 250 8.79 7.40 15.89
C PHE A 250 7.96 8.70 15.92
N TYR A 251 6.83 8.69 16.61
CA TYR A 251 6.15 9.92 17.03
C TYR A 251 6.97 10.65 18.08
N ARG A 252 7.40 9.91 19.10
CA ARG A 252 8.24 10.41 20.20
C ARG A 252 9.16 9.33 20.71
N ILE A 253 10.27 9.76 21.29
CA ILE A 253 11.27 8.90 21.92
C ILE A 253 11.78 9.52 23.22
N SER A 254 12.00 8.71 24.22
CA SER A 254 12.67 9.08 25.46
C SER A 254 13.88 8.17 25.72
N VAL A 255 14.84 8.73 26.45
CA VAL A 255 16.06 8.02 26.86
C VAL A 255 16.11 8.00 28.37
N SER A 256 16.53 6.87 28.96
CA SER A 256 16.76 6.76 30.41
C SER A 256 17.78 7.80 30.88
N LYS A 257 17.54 8.35 32.08
CA LYS A 257 18.52 9.21 32.75
C LYS A 257 19.70 8.44 33.34
N GLN A 258 19.59 7.13 33.45
CA GLN A 258 20.57 6.26 34.11
C GLN A 258 21.43 5.50 33.10
N ASP A 259 20.86 5.04 31.98
CA ASP A 259 21.55 4.32 30.93
C ASP A 259 21.09 4.79 29.55
N SER A 260 21.97 5.37 28.76
CA SER A 260 21.69 5.86 27.40
C SER A 260 21.33 4.76 26.40
N ASN A 261 21.57 3.49 26.72
CA ASN A 261 21.14 2.36 25.89
C ASN A 261 19.65 2.03 26.08
N LYS A 262 19.04 2.48 27.17
CA LYS A 262 17.63 2.24 27.46
C LYS A 262 16.79 3.40 26.95
N MET A 263 15.91 3.07 26.03
CA MET A 263 15.05 4.01 25.33
C MET A 263 13.62 3.47 25.20
N ALA A 264 12.66 4.34 25.15
CA ALA A 264 11.27 4.00 24.83
C ALA A 264 10.73 4.97 23.79
N GLY A 265 9.88 4.48 22.90
CA GLY A 265 9.24 5.33 21.90
C GLY A 265 8.00 4.68 21.33
N GLY A 266 7.11 5.52 20.81
CA GLY A 266 5.91 5.11 20.12
C GLY A 266 6.03 5.30 18.61
N LEU A 267 5.56 4.31 17.87
CA LEU A 267 5.55 4.26 16.41
C LEU A 267 4.12 4.32 15.88
N GLN A 268 3.91 5.08 14.82
CA GLN A 268 2.65 5.02 14.10
C GLN A 268 2.42 3.58 13.63
N ASP A 269 1.19 3.10 13.80
CA ASP A 269 0.67 1.79 13.37
C ASP A 269 1.42 0.55 13.95
N ASN A 270 2.57 0.75 14.59
CA ASN A 270 3.46 -0.33 15.00
C ASN A 270 3.67 -0.42 16.52
N GLY A 271 2.92 0.34 17.31
CA GLY A 271 2.90 0.24 18.77
C GLY A 271 4.08 0.90 19.48
N GLY A 272 4.26 0.52 20.73
CA GLY A 272 5.36 1.00 21.57
C GLY A 272 6.57 0.08 21.55
N PHE A 273 7.75 0.69 21.38
CA PHE A 273 9.02 -0.03 21.38
C PHE A 273 9.92 0.42 22.52
N GLY A 274 10.49 -0.57 23.20
CA GLY A 274 11.53 -0.38 24.21
C GLY A 274 12.85 -0.94 23.74
N ARG A 275 13.95 -0.29 24.13
CA ARG A 275 15.31 -0.74 23.87
C ARG A 275 16.04 -0.96 25.17
N ASP A 276 16.57 -2.18 25.34
CA ASP A 276 17.61 -2.55 26.27
C ASP A 276 18.58 -3.44 25.50
N GLN A 277 19.62 -2.86 24.89
CA GLN A 277 20.51 -3.41 23.88
C GLN A 277 19.84 -3.61 22.49
N GLN A 278 18.65 -4.24 22.40
CA GLN A 278 17.86 -4.42 21.18
C GLN A 278 16.48 -3.81 21.34
N TRP A 279 15.90 -3.40 20.21
CA TRP A 279 14.52 -2.93 20.18
C TRP A 279 13.54 -4.10 20.26
N SER A 280 12.51 -3.95 21.07
CA SER A 280 11.43 -4.92 21.22
C SER A 280 10.09 -4.20 21.34
N ASN A 281 9.05 -4.73 20.71
CA ASN A 281 7.69 -4.22 20.86
C ASN A 281 7.12 -4.67 22.21
N TYR A 282 6.54 -3.75 22.99
CA TYR A 282 5.93 -4.06 24.28
C TYR A 282 4.42 -3.74 24.35
N HIS A 283 3.86 -3.00 23.36
CA HIS A 283 2.40 -2.83 23.20
C HIS A 283 2.02 -2.54 21.74
N GLY A 284 0.79 -2.87 21.37
CA GLY A 284 0.24 -2.65 20.03
C GLY A 284 -0.48 -1.31 19.86
N GLY A 285 -1.23 -1.17 18.76
CA GLY A 285 -1.93 0.06 18.36
C GLY A 285 -0.97 1.10 17.78
N ASP A 286 -1.41 2.36 17.70
CA ASP A 286 -0.51 3.50 17.50
C ASP A 286 0.23 3.78 18.80
N GLY A 287 1.53 3.58 18.80
CA GLY A 287 2.37 3.95 19.94
C GLY A 287 2.64 5.46 19.90
N MET A 288 2.00 6.22 20.78
CA MET A 288 2.11 7.69 20.77
C MET A 288 3.37 8.17 21.45
N GLU A 289 3.55 7.85 22.71
CA GLU A 289 4.71 8.25 23.51
C GLU A 289 5.24 7.04 24.28
N GLY A 290 6.56 6.95 24.39
CA GLY A 290 7.22 5.99 25.26
C GLY A 290 8.13 6.72 26.23
N VAL A 291 8.06 6.37 27.51
CA VAL A 291 8.88 6.97 28.58
C VAL A 291 9.53 5.89 29.41
N VAL A 292 10.84 6.01 29.65
CA VAL A 292 11.57 5.19 30.62
C VAL A 292 11.42 5.85 31.99
N ASP A 293 11.06 5.09 33.03
CA ASP A 293 10.90 5.60 34.39
C ASP A 293 12.20 6.27 34.89
N PRO A 294 12.14 7.50 35.39
CA PRO A 294 13.32 8.25 35.79
C PRO A 294 14.05 7.67 36.99
N ASN A 295 13.39 6.83 37.82
CA ASN A 295 13.95 6.24 39.04
C ASN A 295 14.24 4.75 38.90
N ASN A 296 13.61 4.07 37.93
CA ASN A 296 13.79 2.65 37.65
C ASN A 296 13.79 2.37 36.15
N ASP A 297 14.93 2.37 35.53
CA ASP A 297 15.09 2.22 34.09
C ASP A 297 14.73 0.81 33.52
N ASN A 298 14.18 -0.08 34.34
CA ASN A 298 13.54 -1.32 33.91
C ASN A 298 12.03 -1.17 33.69
N ILE A 299 11.44 -0.03 34.03
CA ILE A 299 10.02 0.26 33.85
C ILE A 299 9.84 1.24 32.68
N TYR A 300 8.99 0.85 31.73
CA TYR A 300 8.67 1.60 30.55
C TYR A 300 7.18 1.87 30.50
N TYR A 301 6.82 3.10 30.15
CA TYR A 301 5.44 3.54 29.97
C TYR A 301 5.19 3.81 28.50
N GLY A 302 3.98 3.56 28.04
CA GLY A 302 3.52 3.91 26.69
C GLY A 302 2.05 4.21 26.69
N PHE A 303 1.61 4.91 25.66
CA PHE A 303 0.20 5.20 25.40
C PHE A 303 -0.15 4.81 23.98
N THR A 304 -1.37 4.29 23.81
CA THR A 304 -1.99 4.10 22.51
C THR A 304 -2.62 5.42 22.03
N GLN A 305 -3.08 5.43 20.78
CA GLN A 305 -3.70 6.59 20.15
C GLN A 305 -4.88 7.14 20.99
N ARG A 306 -5.09 8.46 20.88
CA ARG A 306 -6.17 9.21 21.55
C ARG A 306 -6.15 9.13 23.08
N GLY A 307 -4.99 8.81 23.66
CA GLY A 307 -4.87 8.65 25.10
C GLY A 307 -5.65 7.43 25.63
N GLY A 308 -5.75 6.39 24.81
CA GLY A 308 -6.42 5.13 25.13
C GLY A 308 -5.75 4.40 26.31
N ASP A 309 -5.11 3.27 26.05
CA ASP A 309 -4.50 2.48 27.12
C ASP A 309 -3.18 3.09 27.58
N LEU A 310 -3.00 3.20 28.89
CA LEU A 310 -1.69 3.31 29.50
C LEU A 310 -1.06 1.94 29.61
N CYS A 311 0.07 1.76 28.95
CA CYS A 311 0.85 0.53 28.99
C CYS A 311 2.02 0.69 29.95
N ILE A 312 2.19 -0.25 30.88
CA ILE A 312 3.33 -0.30 31.81
C ILE A 312 4.04 -1.62 31.58
N ASN A 313 5.29 -1.55 31.11
CA ASN A 313 6.16 -2.70 30.94
C ASN A 313 7.23 -2.71 32.01
N THR A 314 7.42 -3.85 32.70
CA THR A 314 8.36 -4.01 33.81
C THR A 314 9.58 -4.88 33.45
N THR A 315 9.78 -5.14 32.16
CA THR A 315 10.87 -5.99 31.64
C THR A 315 11.78 -5.22 30.68
N SER A 316 12.07 -3.96 30.98
CA SER A 316 12.94 -3.10 30.15
C SER A 316 12.45 -2.95 28.68
N GLY A 317 11.13 -2.91 28.48
CA GLY A 317 10.52 -2.81 27.16
C GLY A 317 10.58 -4.11 26.35
N GLN A 318 10.98 -5.22 26.96
CA GLN A 318 10.99 -6.50 26.27
C GLN A 318 9.58 -7.11 26.19
N ASN A 319 9.39 -8.03 25.26
CA ASN A 319 8.11 -8.73 25.09
C ASN A 319 7.74 -9.47 26.39
N GLY A 320 6.50 -9.28 26.85
CA GLY A 320 6.01 -9.76 28.14
C GLY A 320 6.19 -8.72 29.26
N GLY A 321 5.51 -8.93 30.37
CA GLY A 321 5.54 -8.01 31.53
C GLY A 321 4.83 -6.67 31.32
N THR A 322 3.98 -6.54 30.28
CA THR A 322 3.17 -5.36 30.05
C THR A 322 1.79 -5.52 30.69
N SER A 323 1.37 -4.49 31.42
CA SER A 323 0.02 -4.33 31.96
C SER A 323 -0.65 -3.16 31.23
N TYR A 324 -1.95 -3.30 30.93
CA TYR A 324 -2.75 -2.30 30.29
C TYR A 324 -3.77 -1.72 31.27
N TYR A 325 -3.93 -0.39 31.24
CA TYR A 325 -4.88 0.35 32.04
C TYR A 325 -5.77 1.15 31.09
N GLU A 326 -6.98 0.65 30.88
CA GLU A 326 -7.96 1.31 30.03
C GLU A 326 -8.43 2.65 30.63
N ASN A 327 -8.51 3.68 29.79
CA ASN A 327 -9.03 5.00 30.15
C ASN A 327 -8.51 5.53 31.51
N PRO A 328 -7.19 5.65 31.70
CA PRO A 328 -6.65 6.13 32.96
C PRO A 328 -7.21 7.50 33.28
N THR A 329 -7.83 7.63 34.45
CA THR A 329 -8.26 8.94 34.97
C THR A 329 -7.04 9.66 35.55
N PHE A 330 -6.68 10.78 34.96
CA PHE A 330 -5.65 11.67 35.52
C PHE A 330 -6.31 12.68 36.44
N GLU A 331 -5.95 12.69 37.72
CA GLU A 331 -6.28 13.80 38.58
C GLU A 331 -5.42 15.00 38.15
N VAL A 332 -6.06 16.06 37.70
CA VAL A 332 -5.39 17.35 37.46
C VAL A 332 -5.20 18.01 38.82
N GLY A 333 -3.99 17.91 39.36
CA GLY A 333 -3.60 18.60 40.60
C GLY A 333 -3.37 20.10 40.42
#